data_4a20832f66b7fdebf74fe9208a2951ab
#
_entry.id   4a20832f66b7fdebf74fe9208a2951ab
#
_cell.length_a   1.000
_cell.length_b   1.000
_cell.length_c   1.000
_cell.angle_alpha   90.00
_cell.angle_beta   90.00
_cell.angle_gamma   90.00
#
_symmetry.space_group_name_H-M   'P 1'
#
loop_
_entity.id
_entity.type
_entity.pdbx_description
1 polymer ?
#
loop_
_entity_poly.entity_id
_entity_poly.type
_entity_poly.pdbx_seq_one_letter_code
_entity_poly.pdbx_strand_id
1 'polypeptide(L)'
;PIKIAITGSYGKTSVKNYLAKMLKYKYKVLATKASFNTPLGMAMAIGELDCHDVFIAEFGARKTGDIAELMNMIKPDHAILTGITAQHLETFYSIENVIEEKHKVFNVDGIKVAADTDMIRKLDGVLYVGKNDGDFCKCDLIESSESGSRFIMHIDESTLVLKTALLGEHNVMNLMLAATMAYKLGISLGEIEDAIINMKPIPHRLELIKSGNVNILDDTFNCNPQGAECALNVLKEFDGRKIVLTPGMIELGDAEKSENYLLGRKIAAVADRTILIGANRTKPIYE
;
A
#
# COMPACT_ATOMS: atom_id res chain seq x y z
N PRO A 1 23.96 0.24 -7.36
CA PRO A 1 22.69 0.95 -7.44
C PRO A 1 22.29 1.55 -6.09
N ILE A 2 21.51 2.63 -6.11
CA ILE A 2 20.77 3.13 -4.96
C ILE A 2 19.73 2.05 -4.57
N LYS A 3 19.68 1.65 -3.31
CA LYS A 3 18.80 0.57 -2.85
C LYS A 3 17.73 1.13 -1.93
N ILE A 4 16.46 0.87 -2.26
CA ILE A 4 15.30 1.37 -1.52
C ILE A 4 14.50 0.19 -0.99
N ALA A 5 14.35 0.10 0.33
CA ALA A 5 13.50 -0.89 0.98
C ALA A 5 12.09 -0.34 1.18
N ILE A 6 11.08 -1.14 0.87
CA ILE A 6 9.67 -0.81 1.10
C ILE A 6 9.02 -1.89 1.94
N THR A 7 8.52 -1.55 3.13
CA THR A 7 7.76 -2.47 3.98
C THR A 7 6.45 -1.85 4.47
N GLY A 8 5.62 -2.67 5.10
CA GLY A 8 4.32 -2.31 5.66
C GLY A 8 3.40 -3.52 5.71
N SER A 9 2.24 -3.38 6.32
CA SER A 9 1.19 -4.41 6.30
C SER A 9 0.42 -4.38 4.98
N TYR A 10 0.19 -3.19 4.42
CA TYR A 10 -0.51 -2.96 3.15
C TYR A 10 0.23 -1.91 2.30
N GLY A 11 -0.14 -1.75 1.03
CA GLY A 11 0.40 -0.71 0.15
C GLY A 11 1.79 -0.97 -0.46
N LYS A 12 2.58 -1.90 0.06
CA LYS A 12 3.97 -2.17 -0.38
C LYS A 12 4.12 -2.30 -1.89
N THR A 13 3.38 -3.21 -2.49
CA THR A 13 3.45 -3.49 -3.94
C THR A 13 3.01 -2.29 -4.77
N SER A 14 2.00 -1.55 -4.30
CA SER A 14 1.52 -0.33 -4.95
C SER A 14 2.60 0.75 -4.93
N VAL A 15 3.14 1.07 -3.75
CA VAL A 15 4.21 2.07 -3.60
C VAL A 15 5.45 1.69 -4.41
N LYS A 16 5.85 0.41 -4.39
CA LYS A 16 6.96 -0.10 -5.22
C LYS A 16 6.76 0.18 -6.70
N ASN A 17 5.60 -0.15 -7.24
CA ASN A 17 5.33 0.02 -8.67
C ASN A 17 5.18 1.50 -9.06
N TYR A 18 4.55 2.31 -8.20
CA TYR A 18 4.40 3.75 -8.43
C TYR A 18 5.77 4.44 -8.38
N LEU A 19 6.58 4.14 -7.38
CA LEU A 19 7.94 4.66 -7.27
C LEU A 19 8.81 4.25 -8.46
N ALA A 20 8.74 2.98 -8.86
CA ALA A 20 9.50 2.50 -10.02
C ALA A 20 9.12 3.25 -11.30
N LYS A 21 7.83 3.59 -11.49
CA LYS A 21 7.37 4.37 -12.63
C LYS A 21 7.89 5.81 -12.57
N MET A 22 7.84 6.47 -11.43
CA MET A 22 8.33 7.83 -11.23
C MET A 22 9.85 7.92 -11.44
N LEU A 23 10.62 6.98 -10.87
CA LEU A 23 12.07 7.00 -10.97
C LEU A 23 12.61 6.74 -12.39
N LYS A 24 11.82 6.10 -13.27
CA LYS A 24 12.19 5.83 -14.67
C LYS A 24 12.38 7.09 -15.52
N TYR A 25 11.93 8.25 -15.07
CA TYR A 25 12.25 9.52 -15.76
C TYR A 25 13.73 9.85 -15.71
N LYS A 26 14.46 9.34 -14.72
CA LYS A 26 15.87 9.69 -14.51
C LYS A 26 16.81 8.49 -14.38
N TYR A 27 16.28 7.34 -13.96
CA TYR A 27 17.08 6.19 -13.57
C TYR A 27 16.70 4.91 -14.31
N LYS A 28 17.65 4.01 -14.53
CA LYS A 28 17.41 2.63 -14.91
C LYS A 28 17.04 1.85 -13.64
N VAL A 29 15.76 1.51 -13.51
CA VAL A 29 15.18 0.96 -12.27
C VAL A 29 14.91 -0.54 -12.41
N LEU A 30 15.39 -1.32 -11.44
CA LEU A 30 14.94 -2.67 -11.16
C LEU A 30 14.07 -2.65 -9.89
N ALA A 31 12.88 -3.25 -9.95
CA ALA A 31 12.04 -3.48 -8.77
C ALA A 31 11.75 -4.97 -8.65
N THR A 32 11.65 -5.47 -7.40
CA THR A 32 11.28 -6.87 -7.16
C THR A 32 9.97 -7.23 -7.85
N LYS A 33 9.95 -8.35 -8.59
CA LYS A 33 8.77 -8.80 -9.34
C LYS A 33 7.67 -9.29 -8.40
N ALA A 34 6.43 -9.06 -8.77
CA ALA A 34 5.26 -9.50 -8.02
C ALA A 34 5.42 -9.28 -6.50
N SER A 35 5.24 -10.32 -5.70
CA SER A 35 5.43 -10.33 -4.25
C SER A 35 6.74 -11.05 -3.84
N PHE A 36 7.82 -10.90 -4.61
CA PHE A 36 9.15 -11.40 -4.25
C PHE A 36 9.70 -10.57 -3.07
N ASN A 37 9.20 -10.86 -1.87
CA ASN A 37 9.44 -10.10 -0.65
C ASN A 37 10.03 -10.95 0.49
N THR A 38 10.54 -12.16 0.14
CA THR A 38 11.24 -13.10 1.02
C THR A 38 12.71 -13.18 0.65
N PRO A 39 13.60 -13.74 1.51
CA PRO A 39 15.03 -13.90 1.19
C PRO A 39 15.28 -14.61 -0.15
N LEU A 40 14.53 -15.67 -0.47
CA LEU A 40 14.67 -16.36 -1.76
C LEU A 40 14.26 -15.45 -2.93
N GLY A 41 13.14 -14.75 -2.82
CA GLY A 41 12.69 -13.78 -3.84
C GLY A 41 13.70 -12.64 -4.03
N MET A 42 14.34 -12.18 -2.94
CA MET A 42 15.40 -11.18 -3.01
C MET A 42 16.65 -11.71 -3.72
N ALA A 43 17.08 -12.93 -3.42
CA ALA A 43 18.22 -13.56 -4.10
C ALA A 43 17.98 -13.62 -5.62
N MET A 44 16.80 -14.02 -6.04
CA MET A 44 16.42 -14.05 -7.47
C MET A 44 16.43 -12.64 -8.08
N ALA A 45 15.89 -11.64 -7.40
CA ALA A 45 15.85 -10.25 -7.87
C ALA A 45 17.27 -9.65 -7.98
N ILE A 46 18.16 -9.94 -7.02
CA ILE A 46 19.56 -9.50 -7.07
C ILE A 46 20.28 -10.12 -8.28
N GLY A 47 19.98 -11.35 -8.64
CA GLY A 47 20.54 -12.02 -9.81
C GLY A 47 20.17 -11.35 -11.15
N GLU A 48 19.13 -10.50 -11.16
CA GLU A 48 18.72 -9.70 -12.32
C GLU A 48 19.38 -8.30 -12.34
N LEU A 49 20.11 -7.92 -11.29
CA LEU A 49 20.84 -6.67 -11.25
C LEU A 49 21.97 -6.69 -12.31
N ASP A 50 21.87 -5.75 -13.23
CA ASP A 50 22.88 -5.44 -14.23
C ASP A 50 23.21 -3.94 -14.10
N CYS A 51 23.36 -3.21 -15.16
CA CYS A 51 23.61 -1.76 -15.17
C CYS A 51 22.41 -0.92 -14.65
N HIS A 52 21.79 -1.30 -13.52
CA HIS A 52 20.70 -0.55 -12.92
C HIS A 52 21.22 0.51 -11.94
N ASP A 53 20.62 1.70 -12.00
CA ASP A 53 20.95 2.83 -11.11
C ASP A 53 20.24 2.69 -9.76
N VAL A 54 19.01 2.17 -9.78
CA VAL A 54 18.16 2.00 -8.60
C VAL A 54 17.61 0.59 -8.51
N PHE A 55 17.65 0.01 -7.30
CA PHE A 55 16.98 -1.24 -6.94
C PHE A 55 15.93 -0.99 -5.88
N ILE A 56 14.67 -1.30 -6.17
CA ILE A 56 13.55 -1.18 -5.24
C ILE A 56 13.19 -2.57 -4.74
N ALA A 57 13.36 -2.81 -3.44
CA ALA A 57 13.13 -4.08 -2.78
C ALA A 57 11.87 -4.02 -1.89
N GLU A 58 10.89 -4.88 -2.17
CA GLU A 58 9.71 -5.06 -1.32
C GLU A 58 10.01 -6.03 -0.20
N PHE A 59 9.99 -5.58 1.07
CA PHE A 59 10.26 -6.38 2.26
C PHE A 59 8.96 -6.92 2.86
N GLY A 60 8.79 -8.24 2.83
CA GLY A 60 7.75 -8.95 3.56
C GLY A 60 8.24 -9.33 4.95
N ALA A 61 7.31 -9.41 5.91
CA ALA A 61 7.57 -9.98 7.22
C ALA A 61 6.34 -10.73 7.71
N ARG A 62 6.54 -11.97 8.17
CA ARG A 62 5.53 -12.83 8.78
C ARG A 62 5.84 -13.15 10.25
N LYS A 63 7.08 -12.92 10.69
CA LYS A 63 7.54 -13.13 12.07
C LYS A 63 8.64 -12.14 12.42
N THR A 64 8.93 -12.04 13.70
CA THR A 64 10.06 -11.25 14.20
C THR A 64 11.39 -11.77 13.65
N GLY A 65 12.23 -10.86 13.16
CA GLY A 65 13.53 -11.14 12.55
C GLY A 65 13.55 -11.05 11.02
N ASP A 66 12.40 -11.19 10.35
CA ASP A 66 12.33 -11.21 8.88
C ASP A 66 12.83 -9.90 8.24
N ILE A 67 12.48 -8.73 8.80
CA ILE A 67 12.99 -7.45 8.30
C ILE A 67 14.49 -7.32 8.53
N ALA A 68 14.97 -7.71 9.70
CA ALA A 68 16.41 -7.65 10.00
C ALA A 68 17.24 -8.54 9.05
N GLU A 69 16.73 -9.71 8.69
CA GLU A 69 17.37 -10.61 7.70
C GLU A 69 17.45 -9.92 6.33
N LEU A 70 16.34 -9.35 5.84
CA LEU A 70 16.31 -8.64 4.56
C LEU A 70 17.16 -7.38 4.56
N MET A 71 17.20 -6.62 5.66
CA MET A 71 18.09 -5.47 5.84
C MET A 71 19.56 -5.87 5.73
N ASN A 72 19.96 -6.96 6.37
CA ASN A 72 21.34 -7.48 6.30
C ASN A 72 21.71 -7.94 4.88
N MET A 73 20.76 -8.57 4.18
CA MET A 73 20.98 -9.07 2.82
C MET A 73 21.08 -7.95 1.78
N ILE A 74 20.20 -6.98 1.83
CA ILE A 74 20.08 -5.91 0.83
C ILE A 74 20.96 -4.70 1.16
N LYS A 75 21.06 -4.36 2.46
CA LYS A 75 21.71 -3.13 2.96
C LYS A 75 21.17 -1.90 2.20
N PRO A 76 19.88 -1.56 2.38
CA PRO A 76 19.26 -0.46 1.67
C PRO A 76 19.83 0.89 2.11
N ASP A 77 19.85 1.85 1.17
CA ASP A 77 20.27 3.23 1.44
C ASP A 77 19.09 4.06 1.95
N HIS A 78 17.87 3.76 1.48
CA HIS A 78 16.64 4.49 1.78
C HIS A 78 15.51 3.53 2.14
N ALA A 79 14.47 4.04 2.84
CA ALA A 79 13.38 3.23 3.31
C ALA A 79 12.02 3.90 3.19
N ILE A 80 10.97 3.09 2.92
CA ILE A 80 9.57 3.50 2.98
C ILE A 80 8.79 2.54 3.86
N LEU A 81 8.02 3.07 4.83
CA LEU A 81 7.04 2.35 5.64
C LEU A 81 5.63 2.77 5.23
N THR A 82 4.88 1.88 4.55
CA THR A 82 3.63 2.25 3.88
C THR A 82 2.42 2.32 4.80
N GLY A 83 2.37 1.49 5.82
CA GLY A 83 1.28 1.45 6.79
C GLY A 83 1.33 0.16 7.61
N ILE A 84 0.79 0.22 8.82
CA ILE A 84 0.73 -0.91 9.75
C ILE A 84 -0.71 -1.20 10.12
N THR A 85 -1.08 -2.46 10.13
CA THR A 85 -2.36 -2.99 10.65
C THR A 85 -2.16 -4.39 11.18
N ALA A 86 -3.15 -4.90 11.92
CA ALA A 86 -3.18 -6.27 12.38
C ALA A 86 -3.09 -7.24 11.21
N GLN A 87 -1.99 -7.97 11.11
CA GLN A 87 -1.72 -8.96 10.09
C GLN A 87 -0.70 -9.99 10.63
N HIS A 88 -0.84 -11.26 10.24
CA HIS A 88 0.03 -12.37 10.69
C HIS A 88 0.17 -12.45 12.21
N LEU A 89 -0.90 -12.16 12.97
CA LEU A 89 -0.88 -12.20 14.44
C LEU A 89 -0.60 -13.60 15.00
N GLU A 90 -0.87 -14.65 14.24
CA GLU A 90 -0.51 -16.03 14.61
C GLU A 90 1.00 -16.20 14.83
N THR A 91 1.82 -15.44 14.13
CA THR A 91 3.29 -15.56 14.16
C THR A 91 3.97 -14.36 14.82
N PHE A 92 3.35 -13.20 14.82
CA PHE A 92 3.83 -12.02 15.56
C PHE A 92 3.35 -11.98 17.01
N TYR A 93 2.24 -12.67 17.33
CA TYR A 93 1.59 -12.73 18.66
C TYR A 93 0.94 -11.42 19.13
N SER A 94 1.41 -10.25 18.70
CA SER A 94 0.82 -8.96 19.04
C SER A 94 1.04 -7.91 17.96
N ILE A 95 0.24 -6.85 17.98
CA ILE A 95 0.39 -5.71 17.07
C ILE A 95 1.67 -4.93 17.37
N GLU A 96 2.11 -4.87 18.64
CA GLU A 96 3.33 -4.23 19.07
C GLU A 96 4.55 -4.87 18.40
N ASN A 97 4.58 -6.20 18.32
CA ASN A 97 5.64 -6.93 17.63
C ASN A 97 5.64 -6.64 16.12
N VAL A 98 4.47 -6.47 15.49
CA VAL A 98 4.37 -6.05 14.08
C VAL A 98 4.94 -4.65 13.89
N ILE A 99 4.59 -3.72 14.80
CA ILE A 99 5.08 -2.33 14.78
C ILE A 99 6.61 -2.34 14.92
N GLU A 100 7.12 -3.03 15.92
CA GLU A 100 8.55 -3.08 16.22
C GLU A 100 9.37 -3.67 15.07
N GLU A 101 8.89 -4.78 14.50
CA GLU A 101 9.56 -5.43 13.38
C GLU A 101 9.62 -4.53 12.15
N LYS A 102 8.51 -3.91 11.76
CA LYS A 102 8.45 -3.07 10.55
C LYS A 102 9.27 -1.78 10.68
N HIS A 103 9.38 -1.21 11.89
CA HIS A 103 10.21 -0.03 12.14
C HIS A 103 11.71 -0.28 11.94
N LYS A 104 12.17 -1.54 11.98
CA LYS A 104 13.57 -1.88 11.69
C LYS A 104 14.02 -1.47 10.28
N VAL A 105 13.08 -1.25 9.35
CA VAL A 105 13.39 -0.73 8.01
C VAL A 105 14.07 0.64 8.05
N PHE A 106 13.84 1.42 9.11
CA PHE A 106 14.45 2.74 9.28
C PHE A 106 15.91 2.72 9.78
N ASN A 107 16.49 1.53 9.96
CA ASN A 107 17.92 1.43 10.23
C ASN A 107 18.73 1.65 8.93
N VAL A 108 18.57 2.81 8.35
CA VAL A 108 19.26 3.31 7.15
C VAL A 108 19.75 4.73 7.42
N ASP A 109 20.83 5.14 6.74
CA ASP A 109 21.40 6.48 6.91
C ASP A 109 20.71 7.54 6.02
N GLY A 110 20.09 7.10 4.92
CA GLY A 110 19.49 7.98 3.92
C GLY A 110 18.04 8.39 4.20
N ILE A 111 17.30 8.61 3.13
CA ILE A 111 15.92 9.12 3.17
C ILE A 111 14.98 8.06 3.78
N LYS A 112 14.17 8.50 4.75
CA LYS A 112 13.15 7.70 5.42
C LYS A 112 11.80 8.35 5.18
N VAL A 113 10.85 7.59 4.61
CA VAL A 113 9.48 8.06 4.34
C VAL A 113 8.49 7.14 5.03
N ALA A 114 7.46 7.68 5.66
CA ALA A 114 6.42 6.89 6.31
C ALA A 114 5.04 7.50 6.12
N ALA A 115 4.01 6.65 6.09
CA ALA A 115 2.64 7.13 6.24
C ALA A 115 2.43 7.69 7.65
N ASP A 116 1.72 8.80 7.77
CA ASP A 116 1.31 9.34 9.06
C ASP A 116 0.03 8.66 9.53
N THR A 117 0.19 7.65 10.37
CA THR A 117 -0.91 6.90 10.99
C THR A 117 -0.61 6.63 12.46
N ASP A 118 -1.66 6.42 13.26
CA ASP A 118 -1.53 6.16 14.71
C ASP A 118 -0.65 4.93 15.04
N MET A 119 -0.56 3.98 14.10
CA MET A 119 0.25 2.77 14.27
C MET A 119 1.73 2.97 13.97
N ILE A 120 2.14 4.11 13.40
CA ILE A 120 3.53 4.39 13.07
C ILE A 120 4.09 5.40 14.06
N ARG A 121 5.08 4.95 14.86
CA ARG A 121 5.76 5.82 15.82
C ARG A 121 6.45 6.97 15.12
N LYS A 122 6.27 8.18 15.63
CA LYS A 122 6.99 9.34 15.13
C LYS A 122 8.47 9.26 15.53
N LEU A 123 9.35 9.37 14.56
CA LEU A 123 10.79 9.31 14.70
C LEU A 123 11.41 10.53 14.03
N ASP A 124 12.50 11.04 14.62
CA ASP A 124 13.26 12.13 14.04
C ASP A 124 13.89 11.72 12.70
N GLY A 125 13.93 12.65 11.75
CA GLY A 125 14.50 12.42 10.42
C GLY A 125 13.67 11.57 9.48
N VAL A 126 12.42 11.25 9.83
CA VAL A 126 11.45 10.58 8.95
C VAL A 126 10.52 11.63 8.32
N LEU A 127 10.36 11.56 7.00
CA LEU A 127 9.42 12.38 6.24
C LEU A 127 8.05 11.71 6.27
N TYR A 128 7.11 12.33 6.97
CA TYR A 128 5.75 11.79 7.08
C TYR A 128 4.87 12.26 5.93
N VAL A 129 3.98 11.38 5.52
CA VAL A 129 3.01 11.58 4.44
C VAL A 129 1.63 11.30 4.99
N GLY A 130 0.75 12.28 4.98
CA GLY A 130 -0.56 12.16 5.61
C GLY A 130 -1.52 13.29 5.28
N LYS A 131 -2.30 13.68 6.28
CA LYS A 131 -3.30 14.76 6.19
C LYS A 131 -3.03 15.91 7.16
N ASN A 132 -1.99 15.78 7.98
CA ASN A 132 -1.68 16.76 9.02
C ASN A 132 -0.82 17.90 8.46
N ASP A 133 -0.99 19.10 9.00
CA ASP A 133 -0.24 20.29 8.55
C ASP A 133 1.28 20.19 8.81
N GLY A 134 1.70 19.29 9.70
CA GLY A 134 3.12 19.02 9.96
C GLY A 134 3.76 17.96 9.07
N ASP A 135 3.00 17.33 8.18
CA ASP A 135 3.52 16.30 7.29
C ASP A 135 4.35 16.93 6.17
N PHE A 136 5.46 16.28 5.79
CA PHE A 136 6.30 16.72 4.68
C PHE A 136 5.54 16.70 3.34
N CYS A 137 4.66 15.72 3.17
CA CYS A 137 3.74 15.66 2.05
C CYS A 137 2.32 15.45 2.57
N LYS A 138 1.46 16.45 2.33
CA LYS A 138 0.07 16.44 2.78
C LYS A 138 -0.89 16.25 1.62
N CYS A 139 -1.98 15.53 1.87
CA CYS A 139 -3.05 15.28 0.92
C CYS A 139 -4.38 15.88 1.38
N ASP A 140 -5.00 16.64 0.49
CA ASP A 140 -6.41 16.96 0.59
C ASP A 140 -7.17 16.28 -0.57
N LEU A 141 -7.93 15.22 -0.26
CA LEU A 141 -8.76 14.53 -1.26
C LEU A 141 -9.95 15.42 -1.62
N ILE A 142 -10.09 15.74 -2.92
CA ILE A 142 -11.20 16.55 -3.42
C ILE A 142 -12.37 15.65 -3.80
N GLU A 143 -12.10 14.59 -4.56
CA GLU A 143 -13.11 13.72 -5.16
C GLU A 143 -12.55 12.30 -5.36
N SER A 144 -13.38 11.30 -5.09
CA SER A 144 -13.16 9.91 -5.50
C SER A 144 -14.44 9.42 -6.16
N SER A 145 -14.33 8.87 -7.37
CA SER A 145 -15.46 8.39 -8.16
C SER A 145 -15.04 7.21 -9.03
N GLU A 146 -15.97 6.62 -9.79
CA GLU A 146 -15.65 5.56 -10.76
C GLU A 146 -14.68 5.98 -11.87
N SER A 147 -14.43 7.28 -12.04
CA SER A 147 -13.47 7.82 -13.01
C SER A 147 -12.06 8.01 -12.46
N GLY A 148 -11.84 7.71 -11.17
CA GLY A 148 -10.58 7.89 -10.48
C GLY A 148 -10.65 8.84 -9.29
N SER A 149 -9.51 9.39 -8.91
CA SER A 149 -9.39 10.30 -7.77
C SER A 149 -8.79 11.64 -8.20
N ARG A 150 -9.31 12.74 -7.60
CA ARG A 150 -8.77 14.08 -7.73
C ARG A 150 -8.38 14.59 -6.35
N PHE A 151 -7.18 15.13 -6.21
CA PHE A 151 -6.64 15.54 -4.92
C PHE A 151 -5.65 16.69 -5.05
N ILE A 152 -5.39 17.39 -3.93
CA ILE A 152 -4.33 18.36 -3.81
C ILE A 152 -3.17 17.70 -3.05
N MET A 153 -1.98 17.76 -3.61
CA MET A 153 -0.74 17.37 -2.97
C MET A 153 0.05 18.61 -2.59
N HIS A 154 0.31 18.76 -1.30
CA HIS A 154 1.25 19.73 -0.78
C HIS A 154 2.54 19.01 -0.46
N ILE A 155 3.63 19.37 -1.11
CA ILE A 155 4.93 18.78 -0.90
C ILE A 155 5.99 19.87 -0.85
N ASP A 156 6.75 19.92 0.26
CA ASP A 156 7.65 21.01 0.54
C ASP A 156 6.87 22.36 0.50
N GLU A 157 7.34 23.35 -0.23
CA GLU A 157 6.66 24.64 -0.43
C GLU A 157 5.71 24.66 -1.64
N SER A 158 5.49 23.51 -2.29
CA SER A 158 4.75 23.40 -3.54
C SER A 158 3.36 22.78 -3.35
N THR A 159 2.42 23.21 -4.19
CA THR A 159 1.04 22.69 -4.22
C THR A 159 0.68 22.29 -5.64
N LEU A 160 0.21 21.05 -5.81
CA LEU A 160 -0.24 20.52 -7.10
C LEU A 160 -1.67 20.00 -6.99
N VAL A 161 -2.50 20.31 -8.00
CA VAL A 161 -3.84 19.73 -8.14
C VAL A 161 -3.75 18.58 -9.13
N LEU A 162 -3.92 17.37 -8.66
CA LEU A 162 -3.64 16.14 -9.38
C LEU A 162 -4.90 15.33 -9.65
N LYS A 163 -4.85 14.57 -10.75
CA LYS A 163 -5.88 13.59 -11.12
C LYS A 163 -5.22 12.27 -11.50
N THR A 164 -5.84 11.17 -11.08
CA THR A 164 -5.37 9.82 -11.41
C THR A 164 -6.55 8.89 -11.69
N ALA A 165 -6.34 7.85 -12.49
CA ALA A 165 -7.33 6.79 -12.70
C ALA A 165 -7.44 5.82 -11.52
N LEU A 166 -6.56 5.94 -10.52
CA LEU A 166 -6.59 5.07 -9.34
C LEU A 166 -7.74 5.43 -8.41
N LEU A 167 -8.39 4.41 -7.87
CA LEU A 167 -9.55 4.56 -6.99
C LEU A 167 -9.15 4.59 -5.53
N GLY A 168 -9.84 5.44 -4.77
CA GLY A 168 -9.79 5.47 -3.32
C GLY A 168 -8.57 6.18 -2.74
N GLU A 169 -8.82 6.74 -1.57
CA GLU A 169 -7.86 7.55 -0.83
C GLU A 169 -6.55 6.81 -0.53
N HIS A 170 -6.63 5.50 -0.21
CA HIS A 170 -5.45 4.70 0.09
C HIS A 170 -4.47 4.59 -1.11
N ASN A 171 -4.98 4.57 -2.36
CA ASN A 171 -4.12 4.62 -3.54
C ASN A 171 -3.50 6.01 -3.72
N VAL A 172 -4.22 7.07 -3.39
CA VAL A 172 -3.67 8.43 -3.35
C VAL A 172 -2.53 8.51 -2.32
N MET A 173 -2.72 7.98 -1.11
CA MET A 173 -1.66 7.93 -0.09
C MET A 173 -0.44 7.12 -0.55
N ASN A 174 -0.65 5.99 -1.22
CA ASN A 174 0.44 5.20 -1.79
C ASN A 174 1.20 5.97 -2.89
N LEU A 175 0.49 6.75 -3.73
CA LEU A 175 1.12 7.64 -4.72
C LEU A 175 1.98 8.71 -4.04
N MET A 176 1.51 9.30 -2.97
CA MET A 176 2.22 10.36 -2.26
C MET A 176 3.46 9.85 -1.52
N LEU A 177 3.42 8.64 -0.95
CA LEU A 177 4.62 7.98 -0.40
C LEU A 177 5.68 7.78 -1.49
N ALA A 178 5.27 7.31 -2.66
CA ALA A 178 6.16 7.14 -3.81
C ALA A 178 6.68 8.49 -4.33
N ALA A 179 5.81 9.49 -4.46
CA ALA A 179 6.15 10.84 -4.91
C ALA A 179 7.15 11.53 -3.98
N THR A 180 6.96 11.40 -2.66
CA THR A 180 7.88 11.95 -1.66
C THR A 180 9.29 11.38 -1.81
N MET A 181 9.43 10.06 -1.95
CA MET A 181 10.73 9.43 -2.19
C MET A 181 11.32 9.85 -3.55
N ALA A 182 10.50 9.86 -4.61
CA ALA A 182 10.94 10.27 -5.95
C ALA A 182 11.43 11.73 -5.97
N TYR A 183 10.69 12.65 -5.34
CA TYR A 183 11.06 14.06 -5.19
C TYR A 183 12.40 14.21 -4.48
N LYS A 184 12.60 13.52 -3.36
CA LYS A 184 13.87 13.55 -2.60
C LYS A 184 15.04 12.93 -3.36
N LEU A 185 14.79 12.06 -4.34
CA LEU A 185 15.79 11.51 -5.25
C LEU A 185 15.98 12.36 -6.53
N GLY A 186 15.33 13.52 -6.59
CA GLY A 186 15.56 14.54 -7.62
C GLY A 186 14.75 14.31 -8.90
N ILE A 187 13.58 13.68 -8.82
CA ILE A 187 12.56 13.73 -9.86
C ILE A 187 11.81 15.06 -9.72
N SER A 188 11.63 15.77 -10.80
CA SER A 188 10.94 17.06 -10.79
C SER A 188 9.44 16.89 -10.53
N LEU A 189 8.79 17.92 -9.97
CA LEU A 189 7.35 17.90 -9.71
C LEU A 189 6.52 17.69 -10.99
N GLY A 190 6.96 18.23 -12.13
CA GLY A 190 6.30 18.00 -13.42
C GLY A 190 6.37 16.55 -13.89
N GLU A 191 7.50 15.86 -13.68
CA GLU A 191 7.65 14.43 -13.99
C GLU A 191 6.83 13.57 -13.03
N ILE A 192 6.72 13.94 -11.74
CA ILE A 192 5.87 13.28 -10.77
C ILE A 192 4.41 13.43 -11.16
N GLU A 193 3.96 14.64 -11.53
CA GLU A 193 2.60 14.92 -12.01
C GLU A 193 2.26 14.07 -13.23
N ASP A 194 3.15 14.06 -14.25
CA ASP A 194 2.95 13.26 -15.47
C ASP A 194 2.87 11.75 -15.13
N ALA A 195 3.73 11.26 -14.23
CA ALA A 195 3.66 9.88 -13.78
C ALA A 195 2.33 9.53 -13.09
N ILE A 196 1.80 10.43 -12.24
CA ILE A 196 0.55 10.24 -11.50
C ILE A 196 -0.66 10.24 -12.44
N ILE A 197 -0.73 11.17 -13.38
CA ILE A 197 -1.81 11.26 -14.38
C ILE A 197 -1.86 9.98 -15.24
N ASN A 198 -0.71 9.46 -15.62
CA ASN A 198 -0.57 8.28 -16.44
C ASN A 198 -0.46 6.97 -15.63
N MET A 199 -0.71 7.00 -14.31
CA MET A 199 -0.64 5.80 -13.47
C MET A 199 -1.78 4.84 -13.80
N LYS A 200 -1.44 3.56 -13.97
CA LYS A 200 -2.42 2.50 -14.21
C LYS A 200 -2.68 1.72 -12.92
N PRO A 201 -3.91 1.23 -12.71
CA PRO A 201 -4.19 0.28 -11.64
C PRO A 201 -3.28 -0.94 -11.72
N ILE A 202 -2.95 -1.48 -10.56
CA ILE A 202 -2.21 -2.74 -10.46
C ILE A 202 -3.25 -3.86 -10.43
N PRO A 203 -3.09 -4.91 -11.23
CA PRO A 203 -4.02 -6.03 -11.26
C PRO A 203 -4.31 -6.58 -9.86
N HIS A 204 -5.57 -6.83 -9.57
CA HIS A 204 -6.06 -7.36 -8.30
C HIS A 204 -5.83 -6.46 -7.07
N ARG A 205 -5.60 -5.15 -7.27
CA ARG A 205 -5.40 -4.13 -6.23
C ARG A 205 -6.38 -2.99 -6.42
N LEU A 206 -7.63 -3.24 -6.05
CA LEU A 206 -8.75 -2.33 -6.28
C LEU A 206 -8.82 -1.87 -7.75
N GLU A 207 -8.67 -2.82 -8.64
CA GLU A 207 -8.74 -2.61 -10.08
C GLU A 207 -10.20 -2.53 -10.53
N LEU A 208 -10.54 -1.49 -11.28
CA LEU A 208 -11.86 -1.38 -11.92
C LEU A 208 -11.84 -2.08 -13.28
N ILE A 209 -12.61 -3.14 -13.38
CA ILE A 209 -12.83 -3.90 -14.64
C ILE A 209 -14.26 -3.62 -15.10
N LYS A 210 -14.40 -3.05 -16.29
CA LYS A 210 -15.71 -2.80 -16.92
C LYS A 210 -16.09 -3.97 -17.82
N SER A 211 -17.23 -4.62 -17.54
CA SER A 211 -17.75 -5.75 -18.31
C SER A 211 -19.22 -5.51 -18.65
N GLY A 212 -19.50 -5.00 -19.84
CA GLY A 212 -20.85 -4.60 -20.23
C GLY A 212 -21.42 -3.55 -19.28
N ASN A 213 -22.55 -3.87 -18.65
CA ASN A 213 -23.22 -2.99 -17.68
C ASN A 213 -22.80 -3.26 -16.23
N VAL A 214 -21.74 -4.03 -16.01
CA VAL A 214 -21.25 -4.37 -14.68
C VAL A 214 -19.87 -3.78 -14.46
N ASN A 215 -19.70 -3.06 -13.36
CA ASN A 215 -18.42 -2.63 -12.85
C ASN A 215 -17.93 -3.66 -11.81
N ILE A 216 -16.72 -4.19 -11.97
CA ILE A 216 -16.10 -5.13 -11.04
C ILE A 216 -14.93 -4.42 -10.38
N LEU A 217 -14.98 -4.26 -9.06
CA LEU A 217 -13.85 -3.81 -8.25
C LEU A 217 -13.09 -5.04 -7.78
N ASP A 218 -11.95 -5.30 -8.40
CA ASP A 218 -11.12 -6.46 -8.11
C ASP A 218 -10.02 -6.09 -7.10
N ASP A 219 -10.17 -6.58 -5.85
CA ASP A 219 -9.17 -6.46 -4.78
C ASP A 219 -8.84 -7.84 -4.19
N THR A 220 -8.66 -8.83 -5.08
CA THR A 220 -8.57 -10.25 -4.70
C THR A 220 -7.16 -10.70 -4.30
N PHE A 221 -6.15 -9.84 -4.38
CA PHE A 221 -4.77 -10.25 -4.09
C PHE A 221 -4.55 -10.62 -2.61
N ASN A 222 -5.06 -9.82 -1.68
CA ASN A 222 -4.99 -10.06 -0.24
C ASN A 222 -6.06 -9.26 0.48
N CYS A 223 -6.65 -9.82 1.52
CA CYS A 223 -7.67 -9.17 2.32
C CYS A 223 -7.19 -9.02 3.76
N ASN A 224 -7.23 -7.80 4.28
CA ASN A 224 -7.01 -7.46 5.67
C ASN A 224 -8.03 -6.39 6.11
N PRO A 225 -8.21 -6.12 7.41
CA PRO A 225 -9.24 -5.22 7.89
C PRO A 225 -9.24 -3.84 7.23
N GLN A 226 -8.07 -3.23 7.07
CA GLN A 226 -7.92 -1.91 6.47
C GLN A 226 -8.19 -1.92 4.96
N GLY A 227 -7.67 -2.93 4.23
CA GLY A 227 -7.89 -3.07 2.80
C GLY A 227 -9.37 -3.29 2.48
N ALA A 228 -10.04 -4.16 3.23
CA ALA A 228 -11.47 -4.43 3.07
C ALA A 228 -12.32 -3.17 3.31
N GLU A 229 -12.00 -2.37 4.33
CA GLU A 229 -12.66 -1.09 4.58
C GLU A 229 -12.46 -0.10 3.44
N CYS A 230 -11.24 0.03 2.94
CA CYS A 230 -10.93 0.88 1.79
C CYS A 230 -11.73 0.46 0.55
N ALA A 231 -11.81 -0.85 0.26
CA ALA A 231 -12.58 -1.36 -0.87
C ALA A 231 -14.08 -1.10 -0.74
N LEU A 232 -14.64 -1.26 0.46
CA LEU A 232 -16.05 -0.96 0.74
C LEU A 232 -16.35 0.55 0.62
N ASN A 233 -15.44 1.41 1.08
CA ASN A 233 -15.59 2.86 0.93
C ASN A 233 -15.60 3.25 -0.55
N VAL A 234 -14.74 2.67 -1.37
CA VAL A 234 -14.77 2.91 -2.83
C VAL A 234 -16.06 2.36 -3.44
N LEU A 235 -16.49 1.14 -3.08
CA LEU A 235 -17.75 0.56 -3.59
C LEU A 235 -18.96 1.46 -3.27
N LYS A 236 -18.95 2.14 -2.13
CA LYS A 236 -20.02 3.05 -1.72
C LYS A 236 -20.21 4.22 -2.70
N GLU A 237 -19.13 4.69 -3.33
CA GLU A 237 -19.14 5.81 -4.26
C GLU A 237 -19.71 5.46 -5.65
N PHE A 238 -19.92 4.17 -5.94
CA PHE A 238 -20.52 3.74 -7.20
C PHE A 238 -22.04 3.78 -7.13
N ASP A 239 -22.67 4.13 -8.26
CA ASP A 239 -24.11 4.03 -8.43
C ASP A 239 -24.57 2.57 -8.69
N GLY A 240 -25.87 2.34 -8.52
CA GLY A 240 -26.52 1.08 -8.81
C GLY A 240 -26.41 0.04 -7.69
N ARG A 241 -26.75 -1.20 -8.04
CA ARG A 241 -26.80 -2.32 -7.10
C ARG A 241 -25.41 -2.80 -6.75
N LYS A 242 -25.12 -2.88 -5.46
CA LYS A 242 -23.83 -3.28 -4.90
C LYS A 242 -23.83 -4.72 -4.43
N ILE A 243 -22.90 -5.51 -4.95
CA ILE A 243 -22.75 -6.92 -4.59
C ILE A 243 -21.32 -7.13 -4.11
N VAL A 244 -21.17 -7.68 -2.91
CA VAL A 244 -19.86 -8.06 -2.36
C VAL A 244 -19.71 -9.57 -2.44
N LEU A 245 -18.58 -10.04 -2.97
CA LEU A 245 -18.18 -11.44 -3.00
C LEU A 245 -16.88 -11.57 -2.22
N THR A 246 -16.87 -12.39 -1.15
CA THR A 246 -15.70 -12.52 -0.28
C THR A 246 -15.57 -13.92 0.33
N PRO A 247 -14.32 -14.42 0.47
CA PRO A 247 -14.01 -15.61 1.26
C PRO A 247 -13.77 -15.29 2.74
N GLY A 248 -13.90 -14.02 3.15
CA GLY A 248 -13.47 -13.54 4.47
C GLY A 248 -11.96 -13.30 4.58
N MET A 249 -11.54 -12.88 5.76
CA MET A 249 -10.14 -12.62 6.11
C MET A 249 -9.53 -13.81 6.85
N ILE A 250 -8.23 -14.03 6.67
CA ILE A 250 -7.45 -15.13 7.25
C ILE A 250 -6.16 -14.61 7.88
N GLU A 251 -5.45 -15.46 8.61
CA GLU A 251 -4.15 -15.16 9.25
C GLU A 251 -4.23 -14.07 10.33
N LEU A 252 -5.40 -13.90 10.97
CA LEU A 252 -5.64 -12.94 12.04
C LEU A 252 -5.59 -13.55 13.46
N GLY A 253 -5.25 -14.86 13.56
CA GLY A 253 -5.19 -15.56 14.84
C GLY A 253 -6.51 -15.46 15.61
N ASP A 254 -6.43 -15.22 16.92
CA ASP A 254 -7.61 -15.11 17.79
C ASP A 254 -8.59 -14.00 17.38
N ALA A 255 -8.11 -12.98 16.65
CA ALA A 255 -8.93 -11.88 16.15
C ALA A 255 -9.72 -12.23 14.86
N GLU A 256 -9.49 -13.39 14.22
CA GLU A 256 -10.09 -13.71 12.93
C GLU A 256 -11.63 -13.72 12.98
N LYS A 257 -12.20 -14.28 14.02
CA LYS A 257 -13.66 -14.32 14.18
C LYS A 257 -14.26 -12.94 14.37
N SER A 258 -13.69 -12.13 15.25
CA SER A 258 -14.18 -10.77 15.54
C SER A 258 -14.01 -9.83 14.35
N GLU A 259 -12.88 -9.90 13.65
CA GLU A 259 -12.64 -9.07 12.47
C GLU A 259 -13.55 -9.45 11.30
N ASN A 260 -13.81 -10.75 11.09
CA ASN A 260 -14.79 -11.19 10.09
C ASN A 260 -16.23 -10.78 10.45
N TYR A 261 -16.59 -10.78 11.72
CA TYR A 261 -17.89 -10.24 12.18
C TYR A 261 -18.01 -8.74 11.89
N LEU A 262 -16.97 -7.96 12.20
CA LEU A 262 -16.92 -6.54 11.88
C LEU A 262 -16.98 -6.27 10.38
N LEU A 263 -16.31 -7.11 9.57
CA LEU A 263 -16.41 -7.05 8.11
C LEU A 263 -17.85 -7.26 7.66
N GLY A 264 -18.58 -8.23 8.22
CA GLY A 264 -19.99 -8.48 7.92
C GLY A 264 -20.86 -7.26 8.16
N ARG A 265 -20.67 -6.57 9.29
CA ARG A 265 -21.38 -5.32 9.61
C ARG A 265 -21.06 -4.18 8.62
N LYS A 266 -19.78 -4.03 8.23
CA LYS A 266 -19.37 -3.03 7.24
C LYS A 266 -19.96 -3.33 5.86
N ILE A 267 -19.98 -4.60 5.45
CA ILE A 267 -20.60 -5.04 4.19
C ILE A 267 -22.10 -4.75 4.20
N ALA A 268 -22.80 -5.08 5.27
CA ALA A 268 -24.25 -4.84 5.40
C ALA A 268 -24.64 -3.36 5.30
N ALA A 269 -23.73 -2.44 5.65
CA ALA A 269 -23.95 -1.01 5.53
C ALA A 269 -23.79 -0.46 4.08
N VAL A 270 -23.22 -1.27 3.16
CA VAL A 270 -22.86 -0.80 1.81
C VAL A 270 -23.51 -1.67 0.72
N ALA A 271 -23.58 -3.00 0.90
CA ALA A 271 -23.97 -3.95 -0.13
C ALA A 271 -25.45 -4.29 -0.08
N ASP A 272 -26.09 -4.34 -1.25
CA ASP A 272 -27.45 -4.85 -1.41
C ASP A 272 -27.50 -6.39 -1.34
N ARG A 273 -26.38 -7.04 -1.67
CA ARG A 273 -26.24 -8.50 -1.62
C ARG A 273 -24.81 -8.90 -1.32
N THR A 274 -24.66 -9.97 -0.53
CA THR A 274 -23.37 -10.57 -0.22
C THR A 274 -23.34 -12.02 -0.65
N ILE A 275 -22.23 -12.43 -1.29
CA ILE A 275 -21.94 -13.80 -1.67
C ILE A 275 -20.72 -14.25 -0.86
N LEU A 276 -20.92 -15.23 0.01
CA LEU A 276 -19.89 -15.75 0.90
C LEU A 276 -19.32 -17.06 0.36
N ILE A 277 -17.98 -17.15 0.27
CA ILE A 277 -17.29 -18.34 -0.20
C ILE A 277 -16.66 -19.08 0.99
N GLY A 278 -17.05 -20.36 1.19
CA GLY A 278 -16.53 -21.17 2.28
C GLY A 278 -17.31 -20.97 3.59
N ALA A 279 -18.42 -21.72 3.75
CA ALA A 279 -19.42 -21.56 4.80
C ALA A 279 -18.84 -21.48 6.24
N ASN A 280 -17.84 -22.30 6.57
CA ASN A 280 -17.29 -22.33 7.93
C ASN A 280 -16.53 -21.05 8.28
N ARG A 281 -15.69 -20.54 7.35
CA ARG A 281 -14.89 -19.34 7.56
C ARG A 281 -15.73 -18.07 7.54
N THR A 282 -16.71 -18.01 6.68
CA THR A 282 -17.53 -16.82 6.48
C THR A 282 -18.75 -16.76 7.42
N LYS A 283 -18.92 -17.76 8.30
CA LYS A 283 -20.01 -17.78 9.29
C LYS A 283 -20.07 -16.50 10.13
N PRO A 284 -18.95 -15.97 10.68
CA PRO A 284 -18.98 -14.70 11.43
C PRO A 284 -19.42 -13.49 10.61
N ILE A 285 -19.18 -13.49 9.29
CA ILE A 285 -19.64 -12.42 8.39
C ILE A 285 -21.17 -12.46 8.23
N TYR A 286 -21.75 -13.65 8.25
CA TYR A 286 -23.19 -13.86 8.12
C TYR A 286 -23.96 -13.53 9.41
N GLU A 287 -23.36 -13.75 10.59
CA GLU A 287 -23.93 -13.45 11.91
C GLU A 287 -24.05 -11.94 12.16
#